data_96a2e76d83c3ac8e3e071589ca9315fd
#
_entry.id   96a2e76d83c3ac8e3e071589ca9315fd
#
_cell.length_a   1.000
_cell.length_b   1.000
_cell.length_c   1.000
_cell.angle_alpha   90.00
_cell.angle_beta   90.00
_cell.angle_gamma   90.00
#
_symmetry.space_group_name_H-M   'P 1'
#
loop_
_entity.id
_entity.type
_entity.pdbx_description
1 polymer ?
#
loop_
_entity_poly.entity_id
_entity_poly.type
_entity_poly.pdbx_seq_one_letter_code
_entity_poly.pdbx_strand_id
1 'polypeptide(L)'
;MKTILSVLLVMAFVSCSKKDRFARDIEKRELDAKTDSTITINMEEHMIAQKNLSEIICDVSYLELEATEGSYLTIPINIKLTDSLIYVLDLDEHLRCFNRNGKFLRNSYKKGRGQGEVISLYDFDVDKDYLYLLDGAKSAILRYTHDGHFVDLCQLPFRAIRFKQMHNGWYLFALAPFTMTDKEENYSIVLTDSSFAVKKKYFASLGIEKSAPVARTPYFENSANSVYFAPIYQRSIYQLRDSILFMKYYLNFGTPYFEPSRNVNGEQEAQEKGILYTYGNPIHANDYLIQNFYTSREVKGLFLYDIQKDESLFIKEVINDMDNVIRFNFDLTKFYDVHQNLFVGLTDVYFKGSHTEEEIKEGTSHLSDDVKSVLVRNEGEEGINPILMFYRLRKDIIK
;
A
#
# COMPACT_ATOMS: atom_id res chain seq x y z
N MET A 1 33.28 2.61 60.15
CA MET A 1 32.16 3.36 59.53
C MET A 1 32.61 4.00 58.23
N LYS A 2 33.17 3.22 57.30
CA LYS A 2 33.66 3.70 55.99
C LYS A 2 33.54 2.67 54.87
N THR A 3 32.55 1.78 54.89
CA THR A 3 32.46 0.70 53.91
C THR A 3 31.04 0.47 53.32
N ILE A 4 30.11 1.46 53.47
CA ILE A 4 28.73 1.32 52.96
C ILE A 4 28.41 2.34 51.85
N LEU A 5 29.36 3.19 51.43
CA LEU A 5 29.11 4.27 50.45
C LEU A 5 29.48 3.92 49.01
N SER A 6 30.05 2.73 48.75
CA SER A 6 30.53 2.37 47.39
C SER A 6 29.59 1.45 46.61
N VAL A 7 28.49 0.97 47.15
CA VAL A 7 27.58 0.03 46.46
C VAL A 7 26.37 0.72 45.85
N LEU A 8 26.07 1.96 46.23
CA LEU A 8 24.89 2.69 45.71
C LEU A 8 25.14 3.48 44.40
N LEU A 9 26.38 3.56 43.90
CA LEU A 9 26.73 4.34 42.73
C LEU A 9 26.77 3.50 41.42
N VAL A 10 26.61 2.17 41.50
CA VAL A 10 26.70 1.29 40.30
C VAL A 10 25.33 0.94 39.73
N MET A 11 24.21 1.17 40.46
CA MET A 11 22.87 0.84 39.95
C MET A 11 22.18 1.96 39.16
N ALA A 12 22.77 3.16 39.09
CA ALA A 12 22.17 4.29 38.33
C ALA A 12 22.55 4.34 36.85
N PHE A 13 23.50 3.51 36.39
CA PHE A 13 24.00 3.55 35.01
C PHE A 13 23.40 2.53 34.03
N VAL A 14 22.54 1.62 34.48
CA VAL A 14 22.01 0.55 33.61
C VAL A 14 20.64 0.88 33.02
N SER A 15 19.96 1.92 33.50
CA SER A 15 18.61 2.30 33.03
C SER A 15 18.59 3.26 31.81
N CYS A 16 19.73 3.87 31.46
CA CYS A 16 19.77 4.92 30.42
C CYS A 16 20.05 4.39 29.00
N SER A 17 20.51 3.14 28.84
CA SER A 17 21.05 2.72 27.54
C SER A 17 20.03 2.25 26.49
N LYS A 18 18.79 1.90 26.89
CA LYS A 18 17.80 1.37 25.94
C LYS A 18 16.97 2.47 25.24
N LYS A 19 16.62 3.53 25.96
CA LYS A 19 15.91 4.69 25.38
C LYS A 19 16.78 5.46 24.40
N ASP A 20 18.07 5.64 24.72
CA ASP A 20 19.03 6.36 23.86
C ASP A 20 19.37 5.60 22.56
N ARG A 21 19.25 4.29 22.55
CA ARG A 21 19.53 3.51 21.34
C ARG A 21 18.39 3.60 20.32
N PHE A 22 17.15 3.59 20.78
CA PHE A 22 15.97 3.71 19.91
C PHE A 22 15.87 5.12 19.31
N ALA A 23 16.07 6.18 20.10
CA ALA A 23 16.12 7.55 19.60
C ALA A 23 17.22 7.75 18.55
N ARG A 24 18.42 7.20 18.80
CA ARG A 24 19.55 7.22 17.84
C ARG A 24 19.27 6.44 16.57
N ASP A 25 18.55 5.33 16.64
CA ASP A 25 18.19 4.53 15.47
C ASP A 25 17.12 5.22 14.60
N ILE A 26 16.21 6.00 15.19
CA ILE A 26 15.27 6.86 14.46
C ILE A 26 16.02 8.03 13.82
N GLU A 27 16.84 8.73 14.57
CA GLU A 27 17.66 9.85 14.10
C GLU A 27 18.57 9.41 12.93
N LYS A 28 19.16 8.22 13.00
CA LYS A 28 19.96 7.64 11.92
C LYS A 28 19.14 7.38 10.64
N ARG A 29 17.85 7.00 10.75
CA ARG A 29 16.96 6.83 9.60
C ARG A 29 16.63 8.14 8.92
N GLU A 30 16.42 9.19 9.69
CA GLU A 30 16.13 10.52 9.17
C GLU A 30 17.34 11.14 8.46
N LEU A 31 18.56 10.79 8.91
CA LEU A 31 19.82 11.24 8.27
C LEU A 31 20.06 10.66 6.87
N ASP A 32 19.39 9.53 6.50
CA ASP A 32 19.54 8.96 5.17
C ASP A 32 18.77 9.74 4.09
N ALA A 33 17.90 10.68 4.49
CA ALA A 33 17.08 11.46 3.59
C ALA A 33 17.46 12.95 3.63
N LYS A 34 17.40 13.62 2.47
CA LYS A 34 17.51 15.09 2.40
C LYS A 34 16.23 15.73 2.94
N THR A 35 16.38 16.73 3.78
CA THR A 35 15.27 17.42 4.45
C THR A 35 15.06 18.86 3.98
N ASP A 36 15.93 19.38 3.10
CA ASP A 36 15.96 20.79 2.69
C ASP A 36 14.67 21.31 2.03
N SER A 37 13.80 20.38 1.60
CA SER A 37 12.52 20.69 0.97
C SER A 37 11.33 19.98 1.63
N THR A 38 11.46 19.64 2.92
CA THR A 38 10.39 18.98 3.66
C THR A 38 9.23 19.94 3.92
N ILE A 39 8.03 19.52 3.53
CA ILE A 39 6.79 20.24 3.81
C ILE A 39 6.22 19.66 5.09
N THR A 40 6.03 20.49 6.11
CA THR A 40 5.34 20.09 7.34
C THR A 40 3.86 20.39 7.20
N ILE A 41 3.03 19.35 7.34
CA ILE A 41 1.57 19.45 7.22
C ILE A 41 0.96 19.31 8.61
N ASN A 42 0.24 20.33 9.07
CA ASN A 42 -0.46 20.32 10.34
C ASN A 42 -1.81 19.63 10.17
N MET A 43 -1.98 18.47 10.80
CA MET A 43 -3.12 17.58 10.61
C MET A 43 -4.39 18.01 11.35
N GLU A 44 -4.26 18.85 12.40
CA GLU A 44 -5.38 19.26 13.24
C GLU A 44 -6.14 20.48 12.71
N GLU A 45 -5.54 21.26 11.79
CA GLU A 45 -6.05 22.56 11.40
C GLU A 45 -7.32 22.51 10.56
N HIS A 46 -7.53 21.43 9.79
CA HIS A 46 -8.66 21.30 8.86
C HIS A 46 -9.36 19.94 8.95
N MET A 47 -9.92 19.66 10.12
CA MET A 47 -10.67 18.42 10.35
C MET A 47 -12.17 18.65 10.18
N ILE A 48 -12.82 17.82 9.36
CA ILE A 48 -14.28 17.78 9.20
C ILE A 48 -14.85 16.42 9.60
N ALA A 49 -16.10 16.42 10.07
CA ALA A 49 -16.76 15.20 10.50
C ALA A 49 -17.05 14.26 9.32
N GLN A 50 -17.62 14.82 8.26
CA GLN A 50 -18.12 14.06 7.11
C GLN A 50 -17.95 14.84 5.81
N LYS A 51 -17.80 14.10 4.69
CA LYS A 51 -17.85 14.62 3.32
C LYS A 51 -18.47 13.56 2.41
N ASN A 52 -19.29 13.99 1.46
CA ASN A 52 -19.88 13.10 0.49
C ASN A 52 -18.83 12.60 -0.53
N LEU A 53 -18.95 11.36 -0.94
CA LEU A 53 -18.08 10.75 -1.93
C LEU A 53 -18.13 11.49 -3.27
N SER A 54 -19.33 11.92 -3.69
CA SER A 54 -19.55 12.72 -4.90
C SER A 54 -18.82 14.08 -4.92
N GLU A 55 -18.39 14.58 -3.75
CA GLU A 55 -17.57 15.78 -3.63
C GLU A 55 -16.06 15.48 -3.74
N ILE A 56 -15.68 14.21 -3.68
CA ILE A 56 -14.28 13.77 -3.70
C ILE A 56 -13.90 13.15 -5.04
N ILE A 57 -14.79 12.31 -5.59
CA ILE A 57 -14.53 11.56 -6.82
C ILE A 57 -15.48 11.92 -7.95
N CYS A 58 -15.08 11.59 -9.18
CA CYS A 58 -15.86 11.72 -10.40
C CYS A 58 -15.53 10.58 -11.38
N ASP A 59 -16.25 10.56 -12.52
CA ASP A 59 -16.01 9.61 -13.61
C ASP A 59 -16.04 8.14 -13.16
N VAL A 60 -17.02 7.81 -12.33
CA VAL A 60 -17.16 6.46 -11.77
C VAL A 60 -17.69 5.51 -12.82
N SER A 61 -17.06 4.36 -12.96
CA SER A 61 -17.53 3.23 -13.74
C SER A 61 -17.22 1.92 -13.05
N TYR A 62 -18.01 0.89 -13.36
CA TYR A 62 -17.89 -0.42 -12.75
C TYR A 62 -17.60 -1.46 -13.82
N LEU A 63 -16.79 -2.46 -13.49
CA LEU A 63 -16.43 -3.55 -14.37
C LEU A 63 -16.52 -4.88 -13.62
N GLU A 64 -17.38 -5.76 -14.10
CA GLU A 64 -17.44 -7.14 -13.65
C GLU A 64 -16.28 -7.94 -14.26
N LEU A 65 -15.58 -8.72 -13.43
CA LEU A 65 -14.59 -9.68 -13.89
C LEU A 65 -15.25 -11.03 -14.09
N GLU A 66 -15.07 -11.62 -15.27
CA GLU A 66 -15.61 -12.94 -15.61
C GLU A 66 -15.24 -13.97 -14.54
N ALA A 67 -16.25 -14.65 -13.98
CA ALA A 67 -16.10 -15.68 -12.97
C ALA A 67 -16.30 -17.06 -13.58
N THR A 68 -15.23 -17.81 -13.71
CA THR A 68 -15.19 -19.20 -14.16
C THR A 68 -14.33 -20.01 -13.19
N GLU A 69 -14.38 -21.33 -13.24
CA GLU A 69 -13.55 -22.20 -12.38
C GLU A 69 -12.05 -21.80 -12.41
N GLY A 70 -11.54 -21.31 -13.52
CA GLY A 70 -10.15 -20.88 -13.68
C GLY A 70 -9.85 -19.43 -13.31
N SER A 71 -10.89 -18.60 -13.13
CA SER A 71 -10.75 -17.13 -12.96
C SER A 71 -11.18 -16.62 -11.60
N TYR A 72 -11.67 -17.46 -10.69
CA TYR A 72 -12.06 -17.02 -9.35
C TYR A 72 -10.91 -16.37 -8.61
N LEU A 73 -11.21 -15.21 -8.04
CA LEU A 73 -10.31 -14.44 -7.19
C LEU A 73 -10.72 -14.58 -5.73
N THR A 74 -9.75 -14.74 -4.87
CA THR A 74 -9.97 -14.56 -3.44
C THR A 74 -9.92 -13.06 -3.10
N ILE A 75 -9.05 -12.61 -2.23
CA ILE A 75 -8.90 -11.20 -1.89
C ILE A 75 -7.84 -10.58 -2.81
N PRO A 76 -8.19 -9.69 -3.75
CA PRO A 76 -7.18 -8.98 -4.54
C PRO A 76 -6.24 -8.17 -3.65
N ILE A 77 -4.94 -8.34 -3.88
CA ILE A 77 -3.88 -7.67 -3.13
C ILE A 77 -3.03 -6.74 -3.98
N ASN A 78 -3.05 -6.91 -5.29
CA ASN A 78 -2.41 -6.00 -6.24
C ASN A 78 -3.11 -6.07 -7.59
N ILE A 79 -3.34 -4.90 -8.23
CA ILE A 79 -3.93 -4.78 -9.57
C ILE A 79 -3.01 -3.88 -10.39
N LYS A 80 -2.75 -4.28 -11.63
CA LYS A 80 -2.03 -3.47 -12.61
C LYS A 80 -2.82 -3.43 -13.91
N LEU A 81 -2.83 -2.25 -14.50
CA LEU A 81 -3.50 -1.97 -15.76
C LEU A 81 -2.45 -1.74 -16.85
N THR A 82 -2.72 -2.25 -18.03
CA THR A 82 -2.08 -1.81 -19.27
C THR A 82 -3.16 -1.26 -20.21
N ASP A 83 -2.81 -0.82 -21.39
CA ASP A 83 -3.79 -0.32 -22.37
C ASP A 83 -4.86 -1.36 -22.71
N SER A 84 -4.50 -2.66 -22.71
CA SER A 84 -5.36 -3.75 -23.16
C SER A 84 -5.71 -4.78 -22.09
N LEU A 85 -4.97 -4.84 -20.97
CA LEU A 85 -5.05 -5.91 -19.99
C LEU A 85 -5.26 -5.37 -18.57
N ILE A 86 -5.86 -6.22 -17.75
CA ILE A 86 -6.01 -6.07 -16.30
C ILE A 86 -5.36 -7.30 -15.66
N TYR A 87 -4.38 -7.08 -14.80
CA TYR A 87 -3.74 -8.10 -14.01
C TYR A 87 -4.18 -7.99 -12.56
N VAL A 88 -4.65 -9.09 -11.98
CA VAL A 88 -5.10 -9.16 -10.59
C VAL A 88 -4.36 -10.26 -9.86
N LEU A 89 -3.59 -9.88 -8.85
CA LEU A 89 -2.98 -10.80 -7.89
C LEU A 89 -3.85 -10.89 -6.65
N ASP A 90 -4.22 -12.10 -6.26
CA ASP A 90 -5.00 -12.37 -5.07
C ASP A 90 -4.15 -12.91 -3.90
N LEU A 91 -4.79 -13.05 -2.74
CA LEU A 91 -4.13 -13.49 -1.51
C LEU A 91 -3.60 -14.94 -1.59
N ASP A 92 -4.21 -15.78 -2.43
CA ASP A 92 -3.81 -17.17 -2.65
C ASP A 92 -2.70 -17.31 -3.71
N GLU A 93 -2.08 -16.16 -4.02
CA GLU A 93 -0.97 -16.07 -4.98
C GLU A 93 -1.39 -16.39 -6.43
N HIS A 94 -2.67 -16.25 -6.79
CA HIS A 94 -3.07 -16.37 -8.18
C HIS A 94 -2.94 -15.03 -8.89
N LEU A 95 -2.25 -15.02 -10.02
CA LEU A 95 -2.18 -13.85 -10.90
C LEU A 95 -3.00 -14.12 -12.16
N ARG A 96 -4.15 -13.49 -12.25
CA ARG A 96 -5.08 -13.64 -13.36
C ARG A 96 -5.02 -12.45 -14.30
N CYS A 97 -5.16 -12.74 -15.58
CA CYS A 97 -5.16 -11.75 -16.64
C CYS A 97 -6.54 -11.70 -17.29
N PHE A 98 -7.10 -10.48 -17.33
CA PHE A 98 -8.35 -10.17 -18.01
C PHE A 98 -8.10 -9.13 -19.09
N ASN A 99 -8.99 -9.06 -20.08
CA ASN A 99 -9.02 -7.92 -20.98
C ASN A 99 -9.72 -6.72 -20.33
N ARG A 100 -9.74 -5.56 -21.01
CA ARG A 100 -10.37 -4.33 -20.47
C ARG A 100 -11.90 -4.39 -20.39
N ASN A 101 -12.53 -5.43 -20.92
CA ASN A 101 -13.97 -5.70 -20.79
C ASN A 101 -14.27 -6.72 -19.67
N GLY A 102 -13.29 -7.05 -18.83
CA GLY A 102 -13.45 -7.98 -17.71
C GLY A 102 -13.42 -9.47 -18.11
N LYS A 103 -13.24 -9.82 -19.39
CA LYS A 103 -13.19 -11.22 -19.84
C LYS A 103 -11.86 -11.85 -19.42
N PHE A 104 -11.95 -13.02 -18.78
CA PHE A 104 -10.78 -13.81 -18.40
C PHE A 104 -10.02 -14.30 -19.61
N LEU A 105 -8.72 -14.16 -19.59
CA LEU A 105 -7.84 -14.60 -20.68
C LEU A 105 -7.01 -15.81 -20.26
N ARG A 106 -6.35 -15.74 -19.09
CA ARG A 106 -5.44 -16.80 -18.63
C ARG A 106 -4.95 -16.57 -17.20
N ASN A 107 -4.42 -17.61 -16.61
CA ASN A 107 -3.46 -17.49 -15.49
C ASN A 107 -2.11 -17.03 -16.05
N SER A 108 -1.47 -16.07 -15.40
CA SER A 108 -0.28 -15.38 -15.93
C SER A 108 1.02 -16.16 -15.73
N TYR A 109 0.99 -17.22 -14.93
CA TYR A 109 2.13 -18.10 -14.69
C TYR A 109 1.66 -19.51 -14.27
N LYS A 110 2.60 -20.44 -14.24
CA LYS A 110 2.39 -21.79 -13.74
C LYS A 110 3.06 -21.96 -12.37
N LYS A 111 2.32 -22.43 -11.37
CA LYS A 111 2.86 -22.73 -10.02
C LYS A 111 3.68 -24.01 -10.04
N GLY A 112 4.92 -23.98 -9.51
CA GLY A 112 5.77 -25.14 -9.48
C GLY A 112 7.25 -24.79 -9.28
N ARG A 113 8.13 -25.82 -9.46
CA ARG A 113 9.58 -25.71 -9.25
C ARG A 113 10.40 -25.81 -10.53
N GLY A 114 9.74 -26.05 -11.67
CA GLY A 114 10.39 -26.16 -12.96
C GLY A 114 10.97 -24.85 -13.48
N GLN A 115 11.61 -24.94 -14.62
CA GLN A 115 12.08 -23.75 -15.32
C GLN A 115 10.89 -22.88 -15.73
N GLY A 116 10.94 -21.61 -15.38
CA GLY A 116 9.84 -20.68 -15.65
C GLY A 116 8.58 -20.88 -14.80
N GLU A 117 8.55 -21.80 -13.84
CA GLU A 117 7.46 -21.93 -12.86
C GLU A 117 7.74 -21.06 -11.63
N VAL A 118 6.70 -20.58 -10.93
CA VAL A 118 6.80 -19.78 -9.71
C VAL A 118 6.40 -20.63 -8.50
N ILE A 119 7.21 -20.61 -7.46
CA ILE A 119 6.91 -21.37 -6.22
C ILE A 119 5.98 -20.58 -5.33
N SER A 120 6.28 -19.31 -5.06
CA SER A 120 5.50 -18.44 -4.20
C SER A 120 5.54 -17.00 -4.72
N LEU A 121 4.43 -16.54 -5.26
CA LEU A 121 4.30 -15.21 -5.86
C LEU A 121 4.00 -14.18 -4.78
N TYR A 122 4.96 -13.31 -4.51
CA TYR A 122 4.80 -12.26 -3.50
C TYR A 122 4.32 -10.94 -4.08
N ASP A 123 4.77 -10.60 -5.29
CA ASP A 123 4.43 -9.34 -5.95
C ASP A 123 4.65 -9.42 -7.46
N PHE A 124 4.10 -8.48 -8.19
CA PHE A 124 4.34 -8.35 -9.63
C PHE A 124 4.32 -6.89 -10.06
N ASP A 125 4.97 -6.61 -11.16
CA ASP A 125 4.89 -5.33 -11.87
C ASP A 125 4.83 -5.57 -13.38
N VAL A 126 4.37 -4.56 -14.13
CA VAL A 126 4.24 -4.64 -15.59
C VAL A 126 4.83 -3.39 -16.22
N ASP A 127 5.48 -3.55 -17.35
CA ASP A 127 5.78 -2.47 -18.27
C ASP A 127 5.15 -2.74 -19.64
N LYS A 128 5.52 -1.99 -20.67
CA LYS A 128 4.95 -2.17 -22.02
C LYS A 128 5.30 -3.51 -22.67
N ASP A 129 6.41 -4.14 -22.27
CA ASP A 129 6.98 -5.30 -22.93
C ASP A 129 6.81 -6.58 -22.10
N TYR A 130 6.85 -6.46 -20.76
CA TYR A 130 6.97 -7.61 -19.88
C TYR A 130 6.09 -7.54 -18.62
N LEU A 131 5.79 -8.72 -18.13
CA LEU A 131 5.29 -9.00 -16.80
C LEU A 131 6.45 -9.51 -15.95
N TYR A 132 6.67 -8.89 -14.79
CA TYR A 132 7.71 -9.24 -13.82
C TYR A 132 7.07 -9.86 -12.59
N LEU A 133 7.55 -11.04 -12.18
CA LEU A 133 7.03 -11.78 -11.04
C LEU A 133 8.11 -11.92 -9.97
N LEU A 134 7.82 -11.50 -8.75
CA LEU A 134 8.70 -11.72 -7.60
C LEU A 134 8.37 -13.06 -6.92
N ASP A 135 9.22 -14.06 -7.14
CA ASP A 135 9.15 -15.33 -6.44
C ASP A 135 9.91 -15.23 -5.11
N GLY A 136 9.14 -15.13 -4.02
CA GLY A 136 9.70 -15.00 -2.67
C GLY A 136 10.46 -16.25 -2.20
N ALA A 137 10.05 -17.44 -2.63
CA ALA A 137 10.73 -18.69 -2.28
C ALA A 137 12.05 -18.89 -3.05
N LYS A 138 12.09 -18.45 -4.31
CA LYS A 138 13.32 -18.47 -5.12
C LYS A 138 14.23 -17.28 -4.84
N SER A 139 13.73 -16.22 -4.21
CA SER A 139 14.41 -14.91 -4.15
C SER A 139 14.82 -14.44 -5.54
N ALA A 140 13.88 -14.38 -6.46
CA ALA A 140 14.15 -14.11 -7.87
C ALA A 140 13.04 -13.28 -8.52
N ILE A 141 13.41 -12.51 -9.54
CA ILE A 141 12.47 -11.93 -10.49
C ILE A 141 12.42 -12.82 -11.72
N LEU A 142 11.22 -13.27 -12.10
CA LEU A 142 10.97 -13.96 -13.37
C LEU A 142 10.30 -12.99 -14.33
N ARG A 143 10.73 -12.98 -15.58
CA ARG A 143 10.09 -12.20 -16.63
C ARG A 143 9.28 -13.09 -17.59
N TYR A 144 8.12 -12.58 -17.95
CA TYR A 144 7.23 -13.19 -18.92
C TYR A 144 6.81 -12.16 -19.95
N THR A 145 6.49 -12.59 -21.15
CA THR A 145 5.74 -11.75 -22.10
C THR A 145 4.30 -11.58 -21.62
N HIS A 146 3.59 -10.59 -22.17
CA HIS A 146 2.17 -10.41 -21.88
C HIS A 146 1.30 -11.59 -22.34
N ASP A 147 1.80 -12.42 -23.25
CA ASP A 147 1.14 -13.66 -23.68
C ASP A 147 1.35 -14.84 -22.73
N GLY A 148 2.14 -14.65 -21.67
CA GLY A 148 2.41 -15.66 -20.64
C GLY A 148 3.59 -16.59 -20.95
N HIS A 149 4.46 -16.26 -21.92
CA HIS A 149 5.69 -17.01 -22.19
C HIS A 149 6.81 -16.58 -21.26
N PHE A 150 7.44 -17.55 -20.62
CA PHE A 150 8.62 -17.33 -19.79
C PHE A 150 9.80 -16.84 -20.64
N VAL A 151 10.46 -15.77 -20.19
CA VAL A 151 11.62 -15.18 -20.86
C VAL A 151 12.90 -15.58 -20.12
N ASP A 152 13.05 -15.16 -18.88
CA ASP A 152 14.22 -15.44 -18.07
C ASP A 152 13.93 -15.31 -16.57
N LEU A 153 14.96 -15.65 -15.76
CA LEU A 153 14.98 -15.53 -14.32
C LEU A 153 16.26 -14.82 -13.88
N CYS A 154 16.10 -13.82 -13.03
CA CYS A 154 17.22 -13.14 -12.36
C CYS A 154 17.19 -13.40 -10.87
N GLN A 155 18.29 -13.94 -10.34
CA GLN A 155 18.44 -14.21 -8.92
C GLN A 155 18.72 -12.93 -8.15
N LEU A 156 18.02 -12.72 -7.04
CA LEU A 156 18.25 -11.61 -6.11
C LEU A 156 19.21 -12.02 -5.00
N PRO A 157 20.15 -11.15 -4.58
CA PRO A 157 21.06 -11.43 -3.46
C PRO A 157 20.40 -11.26 -2.08
N PHE A 158 19.08 -10.99 -2.02
CA PHE A 158 18.29 -10.76 -0.82
C PHE A 158 16.86 -11.29 -1.00
N ARG A 159 16.10 -11.38 0.08
CA ARG A 159 14.67 -11.71 0.03
C ARG A 159 13.83 -10.43 0.06
N ALA A 160 13.08 -10.21 -0.98
CA ALA A 160 12.12 -9.12 -1.08
C ALA A 160 10.69 -9.61 -0.92
N ILE A 161 9.80 -8.70 -0.49
CA ILE A 161 8.36 -8.95 -0.38
C ILE A 161 7.56 -8.10 -1.35
N ARG A 162 8.12 -6.97 -1.78
CA ARG A 162 7.56 -6.06 -2.78
C ARG A 162 8.69 -5.50 -3.62
N PHE A 163 8.34 -5.08 -4.82
CA PHE A 163 9.29 -4.36 -5.68
C PHE A 163 8.55 -3.38 -6.58
N LYS A 164 9.32 -2.44 -7.11
CA LYS A 164 8.85 -1.48 -8.10
C LYS A 164 9.94 -1.22 -9.12
N GLN A 165 9.58 -1.32 -10.40
CA GLN A 165 10.43 -0.85 -11.47
C GLN A 165 10.39 0.68 -11.52
N MET A 166 11.56 1.30 -11.53
CA MET A 166 11.70 2.75 -11.62
C MET A 166 11.86 3.18 -13.08
N HIS A 167 11.51 4.43 -13.35
CA HIS A 167 11.58 5.02 -14.70
C HIS A 167 12.95 4.88 -15.39
N ASN A 168 14.04 4.90 -14.63
CA ASN A 168 15.42 4.74 -15.15
C ASN A 168 15.85 3.28 -15.37
N GLY A 169 14.93 2.33 -15.27
CA GLY A 169 15.22 0.89 -15.38
C GLY A 169 15.83 0.27 -14.12
N TRP A 170 15.93 1.02 -13.02
CA TRP A 170 16.34 0.51 -11.72
C TRP A 170 15.15 -0.11 -10.99
N TYR A 171 15.44 -0.82 -9.90
CA TYR A 171 14.41 -1.45 -9.09
C TYR A 171 14.54 -1.08 -7.63
N LEU A 172 13.40 -0.78 -7.03
CA LEU A 172 13.28 -0.56 -5.60
C LEU A 172 12.62 -1.79 -4.97
N PHE A 173 13.21 -2.31 -3.91
CA PHE A 173 12.72 -3.48 -3.20
C PHE A 173 12.41 -3.17 -1.75
N ALA A 174 11.27 -3.67 -1.26
CA ALA A 174 11.01 -3.79 0.17
C ALA A 174 11.43 -5.17 0.63
N LEU A 175 12.26 -5.22 1.67
CA LEU A 175 12.80 -6.46 2.19
C LEU A 175 11.88 -7.09 3.22
N ALA A 176 11.87 -8.41 3.27
CA ALA A 176 11.14 -9.16 4.27
C ALA A 176 11.76 -8.94 5.66
N PRO A 177 10.98 -8.52 6.66
CA PRO A 177 11.51 -8.23 8.00
C PRO A 177 12.00 -9.48 8.75
N PHE A 178 11.72 -10.67 8.23
CA PHE A 178 11.99 -11.96 8.88
C PHE A 178 13.24 -12.69 8.35
N THR A 179 13.93 -12.15 7.36
CA THR A 179 15.02 -12.87 6.67
C THR A 179 16.40 -12.59 7.23
N MET A 180 16.45 -12.16 8.44
CA MET A 180 17.67 -11.67 9.06
C MET A 180 18.47 -12.82 9.63
N THR A 181 19.48 -13.24 8.89
CA THR A 181 20.62 -13.95 9.44
C THR A 181 21.52 -12.95 10.18
N ASP A 182 21.96 -13.31 11.35
CA ASP A 182 22.50 -12.49 12.45
C ASP A 182 23.68 -11.54 12.18
N LYS A 183 24.08 -11.26 10.97
CA LYS A 183 25.37 -10.60 10.69
C LYS A 183 25.35 -9.38 9.76
N GLU A 184 24.27 -9.09 9.06
CA GLU A 184 24.22 -7.91 8.21
C GLU A 184 23.27 -6.85 8.75
N GLU A 185 23.64 -5.58 8.63
CA GLU A 185 22.76 -4.47 8.93
C GLU A 185 21.48 -4.61 8.10
N ASN A 186 20.38 -4.74 8.79
CA ASN A 186 19.09 -5.02 8.21
C ASN A 186 18.47 -3.73 7.72
N TYR A 187 18.23 -3.62 6.42
CA TYR A 187 17.57 -2.49 5.80
C TYR A 187 16.16 -2.86 5.35
N SER A 188 15.24 -1.91 5.41
CA SER A 188 13.87 -2.14 4.96
C SER A 188 13.74 -1.99 3.45
N ILE A 189 14.58 -1.18 2.82
CA ILE A 189 14.50 -0.84 1.39
C ILE A 189 15.87 -0.94 0.73
N VAL A 190 15.89 -1.53 -0.47
CA VAL A 190 17.08 -1.68 -1.29
C VAL A 190 16.82 -1.15 -2.69
N LEU A 191 17.74 -0.32 -3.19
CA LEU A 191 17.77 0.14 -4.57
C LEU A 191 18.82 -0.65 -5.35
N THR A 192 18.43 -1.19 -6.51
CA THR A 192 19.33 -1.88 -7.44
C THR A 192 19.32 -1.24 -8.81
N ASP A 193 20.34 -1.52 -9.61
CA ASP A 193 20.29 -1.24 -11.04
C ASP A 193 19.51 -2.31 -11.83
N SER A 194 19.49 -2.19 -13.15
CA SER A 194 18.81 -3.11 -14.06
C SER A 194 19.36 -4.54 -14.06
N SER A 195 20.58 -4.75 -13.53
CA SER A 195 21.20 -6.06 -13.33
C SER A 195 20.94 -6.65 -11.94
N PHE A 196 20.12 -5.98 -11.11
CA PHE A 196 19.86 -6.27 -9.71
C PHE A 196 21.07 -6.15 -8.78
N ALA A 197 22.14 -5.48 -9.22
CA ALA A 197 23.27 -5.14 -8.35
C ALA A 197 22.84 -4.05 -7.36
N VAL A 198 23.07 -4.29 -6.05
CA VAL A 198 22.70 -3.35 -4.98
C VAL A 198 23.48 -2.05 -5.12
N LYS A 199 22.80 -0.93 -5.21
CA LYS A 199 23.38 0.42 -5.27
C LYS A 199 23.25 1.18 -3.96
N LYS A 200 22.09 1.08 -3.31
CA LYS A 200 21.85 1.75 -2.03
C LYS A 200 20.93 0.92 -1.14
N LYS A 201 21.09 1.10 0.16
CA LYS A 201 20.24 0.54 1.19
C LYS A 201 19.70 1.69 2.03
N TYR A 202 18.40 1.68 2.34
CA TYR A 202 17.74 2.72 3.11
C TYR A 202 17.02 2.10 4.30
N PHE A 203 16.89 2.87 5.37
CA PHE A 203 16.18 2.54 6.59
C PHE A 203 16.67 1.25 7.23
N ALA A 204 17.69 1.36 8.04
CA ALA A 204 18.08 0.28 8.93
C ALA A 204 16.84 -0.20 9.73
N SER A 205 16.56 -1.51 9.68
CA SER A 205 15.39 -2.07 10.33
C SER A 205 15.46 -1.88 11.85
N LEU A 206 14.39 -1.38 12.45
CA LEU A 206 14.28 -1.25 13.90
C LEU A 206 13.83 -2.54 14.58
N GLY A 207 13.48 -3.57 13.79
CA GLY A 207 12.93 -4.83 14.29
C GLY A 207 11.48 -4.75 14.76
N ILE A 208 10.86 -3.57 14.73
CA ILE A 208 9.43 -3.36 15.04
C ILE A 208 8.54 -3.78 13.88
N GLU A 209 9.07 -3.79 12.68
CA GLU A 209 8.38 -4.24 11.47
C GLU A 209 7.94 -5.72 11.56
N LYS A 210 8.49 -6.48 12.50
CA LYS A 210 8.11 -7.89 12.73
C LYS A 210 6.66 -8.07 13.16
N SER A 211 6.06 -7.06 13.77
CA SER A 211 4.66 -7.10 14.24
C SER A 211 3.66 -6.52 13.24
N ALA A 212 4.15 -5.88 12.17
CA ALA A 212 3.27 -5.28 11.18
C ALA A 212 2.82 -6.33 10.15
N PRO A 213 1.54 -6.33 9.74
CA PRO A 213 1.04 -7.20 8.67
C PRO A 213 1.54 -6.71 7.29
N VAL A 214 2.85 -6.72 7.14
CA VAL A 214 3.63 -6.14 6.04
C VAL A 214 3.28 -6.73 4.68
N ALA A 215 2.69 -7.93 4.65
CA ALA A 215 2.52 -8.72 3.44
C ALA A 215 1.41 -8.21 2.49
N ARG A 216 0.60 -7.23 2.87
CA ARG A 216 -0.65 -6.93 2.17
C ARG A 216 -0.75 -5.54 1.55
N THR A 217 0.20 -4.65 1.76
CA THR A 217 0.15 -3.30 1.22
C THR A 217 1.16 -3.08 0.10
N PRO A 218 0.79 -2.43 -0.99
CA PRO A 218 1.77 -1.92 -1.93
C PRO A 218 2.65 -0.88 -1.21
N TYR A 219 3.96 -1.10 -1.22
CA TYR A 219 4.90 -0.21 -0.54
C TYR A 219 5.32 1.00 -1.37
N PHE A 220 5.03 0.95 -2.67
CA PHE A 220 5.60 1.92 -3.59
C PHE A 220 4.54 2.43 -4.57
N GLU A 221 4.29 3.72 -4.52
CA GLU A 221 3.48 4.40 -5.51
C GLU A 221 4.36 5.28 -6.39
N ASN A 222 4.11 5.22 -7.68
CA ASN A 222 4.80 6.07 -8.64
C ASN A 222 4.08 7.41 -8.80
N SER A 223 4.88 8.47 -8.91
CA SER A 223 4.54 9.61 -9.75
C SER A 223 5.48 9.61 -10.95
N ALA A 224 5.23 10.42 -11.96
CA ALA A 224 5.88 10.33 -13.28
C ALA A 224 7.41 10.05 -13.27
N ASN A 225 8.17 10.56 -12.30
CA ASN A 225 9.63 10.39 -12.22
C ASN A 225 10.14 10.04 -10.82
N SER A 226 9.27 9.62 -9.92
CA SER A 226 9.65 9.34 -8.54
C SER A 226 8.75 8.28 -7.90
N VAL A 227 9.25 7.68 -6.83
CA VAL A 227 8.51 6.72 -6.03
C VAL A 227 8.28 7.32 -4.66
N TYR A 228 7.04 7.29 -4.20
CA TYR A 228 6.65 7.70 -2.84
C TYR A 228 6.42 6.48 -1.97
N PHE A 229 6.76 6.59 -0.70
CA PHE A 229 6.47 5.59 0.30
C PHE A 229 6.50 6.17 1.71
N ALA A 230 5.75 5.55 2.61
CA ALA A 230 5.76 5.84 4.03
C ALA A 230 6.13 4.57 4.80
N PRO A 231 7.22 4.56 5.56
CA PRO A 231 7.49 3.47 6.48
C PRO A 231 6.36 3.39 7.51
N ILE A 232 5.98 2.16 7.85
CA ILE A 232 4.91 1.92 8.82
C ILE A 232 5.24 2.60 10.15
N TYR A 233 4.22 3.19 10.78
CA TYR A 233 4.32 3.93 12.04
C TYR A 233 5.25 5.15 12.00
N GLN A 234 5.54 5.70 10.84
CA GLN A 234 6.30 6.94 10.72
C GLN A 234 5.42 8.10 10.26
N ARG A 235 5.77 9.30 10.69
CA ARG A 235 5.11 10.55 10.28
C ARG A 235 5.61 11.08 8.94
N SER A 236 6.71 10.53 8.48
CA SER A 236 7.41 11.03 7.32
C SER A 236 7.02 10.26 6.07
N ILE A 237 6.76 10.98 5.00
CA ILE A 237 6.55 10.47 3.66
C ILE A 237 7.80 10.80 2.84
N TYR A 238 8.38 9.76 2.25
CA TYR A 238 9.61 9.86 1.50
C TYR A 238 9.34 9.81 0.01
N GLN A 239 10.15 10.56 -0.72
CA GLN A 239 10.25 10.54 -2.17
C GLN A 239 11.63 10.04 -2.58
N LEU A 240 11.68 8.99 -3.38
CA LEU A 240 12.90 8.58 -4.06
C LEU A 240 12.85 9.08 -5.50
N ARG A 241 13.77 9.95 -5.87
CA ARG A 241 13.97 10.43 -7.24
C ARG A 241 15.40 10.15 -7.68
N ASP A 242 15.55 9.45 -8.79
CA ASP A 242 16.81 8.86 -9.25
C ASP A 242 17.41 7.94 -8.19
N SER A 243 18.40 8.38 -7.44
CA SER A 243 18.98 7.63 -6.33
C SER A 243 19.06 8.45 -5.05
N ILE A 244 18.32 9.55 -4.99
CA ILE A 244 18.32 10.49 -3.86
C ILE A 244 16.99 10.35 -3.13
N LEU A 245 17.09 10.05 -1.84
CA LEU A 245 15.95 9.99 -0.94
C LEU A 245 15.72 11.37 -0.33
N PHE A 246 14.47 11.82 -0.38
CA PHE A 246 14.01 13.06 0.25
C PHE A 246 12.94 12.71 1.28
N MET A 247 13.00 13.29 2.48
CA MET A 247 11.84 13.40 3.35
C MET A 247 10.98 14.51 2.76
N LYS A 248 9.93 14.14 2.02
CA LYS A 248 9.13 15.11 1.27
C LYS A 248 8.06 15.75 2.12
N TYR A 249 7.37 14.97 2.95
CA TYR A 249 6.33 15.48 3.84
C TYR A 249 6.55 14.96 5.25
N TYR A 250 6.26 15.80 6.23
CA TYR A 250 6.20 15.46 7.63
C TYR A 250 4.81 15.77 8.17
N LEU A 251 4.10 14.75 8.66
CA LEU A 251 2.74 14.87 9.17
C LEU A 251 2.77 15.21 10.66
N ASN A 252 2.44 16.45 10.99
CA ASN A 252 2.38 16.92 12.37
C ASN A 252 0.98 16.78 12.94
N PHE A 253 0.82 15.88 13.89
CA PHE A 253 -0.46 15.56 14.52
C PHE A 253 -0.74 16.38 15.80
N GLY A 254 0.16 17.27 16.22
CA GLY A 254 0.02 18.04 17.45
C GLY A 254 0.05 17.22 18.74
N THR A 255 -0.42 15.98 18.72
CA THR A 255 -0.47 15.03 19.84
C THR A 255 0.60 13.95 19.71
N PRO A 256 0.88 13.16 20.78
CA PRO A 256 1.79 12.05 20.68
C PRO A 256 1.32 11.07 19.60
N TYR A 257 2.06 11.02 18.53
CA TYR A 257 1.92 9.98 17.53
C TYR A 257 2.40 8.66 18.11
N PHE A 258 1.85 7.57 17.60
CA PHE A 258 2.25 6.26 18.03
C PHE A 258 3.73 6.00 17.75
N GLU A 259 4.51 5.84 18.81
CA GLU A 259 5.87 5.29 18.75
C GLU A 259 5.81 3.86 19.29
N PRO A 260 5.89 2.84 18.42
CA PRO A 260 5.79 1.47 18.85
C PRO A 260 6.95 1.13 19.81
N SER A 261 6.61 0.66 20.99
CA SER A 261 7.63 0.11 21.89
C SER A 261 8.07 -1.27 21.37
N ARG A 262 9.35 -1.64 21.54
CA ARG A 262 9.91 -2.90 21.04
C ARG A 262 9.24 -4.18 21.56
N ASN A 263 8.44 -4.09 22.61
CA ASN A 263 7.90 -5.22 23.33
C ASN A 263 6.38 -5.37 23.24
N VAL A 264 5.68 -4.51 22.52
CA VAL A 264 4.21 -4.46 22.48
C VAL A 264 3.74 -4.65 21.06
N ASN A 265 2.63 -5.36 20.91
CA ASN A 265 1.88 -5.39 19.67
C ASN A 265 1.39 -3.97 19.37
N GLY A 266 2.04 -3.30 18.43
CA GLY A 266 1.82 -1.88 18.18
C GLY A 266 0.39 -1.52 17.84
N GLU A 267 -0.34 -2.40 17.15
CA GLU A 267 -1.75 -2.23 16.84
C GLU A 267 -2.61 -2.24 18.11
N GLN A 268 -2.33 -3.16 19.03
CA GLN A 268 -3.07 -3.24 20.29
C GLN A 268 -2.86 -2.00 21.15
N GLU A 269 -1.62 -1.52 21.25
CA GLU A 269 -1.31 -0.29 22.01
C GLU A 269 -1.97 0.94 21.39
N ALA A 270 -1.98 1.05 20.06
CA ALA A 270 -2.66 2.13 19.36
C ALA A 270 -4.18 2.08 19.61
N GLN A 271 -4.78 0.90 19.58
CA GLN A 271 -6.19 0.69 19.88
C GLN A 271 -6.53 1.09 21.32
N GLU A 272 -5.80 0.58 22.30
CA GLU A 272 -6.04 0.85 23.73
C GLU A 272 -5.91 2.34 24.05
N LYS A 273 -5.02 3.05 23.39
CA LYS A 273 -4.77 4.48 23.57
C LYS A 273 -5.56 5.39 22.62
N GLY A 274 -6.31 4.83 21.67
CA GLY A 274 -7.02 5.59 20.64
C GLY A 274 -6.12 6.41 19.71
N ILE A 275 -4.88 5.93 19.49
CA ILE A 275 -3.86 6.64 18.72
C ILE A 275 -4.02 6.30 17.24
N LEU A 276 -4.03 7.34 16.39
CA LEU A 276 -4.01 7.19 14.95
C LEU A 276 -2.61 6.81 14.44
N TYR A 277 -2.56 5.96 13.44
CA TYR A 277 -1.33 5.66 12.71
C TYR A 277 -1.59 5.54 11.21
N THR A 278 -0.54 5.71 10.42
CA THR A 278 -0.59 5.50 8.96
C THR A 278 -0.31 4.04 8.64
N TYR A 279 -1.11 3.50 7.74
CA TYR A 279 -0.93 2.16 7.21
C TYR A 279 -1.09 2.20 5.68
N GLY A 280 -0.18 1.57 4.98
CA GLY A 280 -0.13 1.69 3.52
C GLY A 280 0.61 2.93 3.05
N ASN A 281 0.81 3.00 1.75
CA ASN A 281 1.53 4.12 1.14
C ASN A 281 0.60 5.31 0.91
N PRO A 282 1.14 6.52 1.02
CA PRO A 282 0.47 7.69 0.50
C PRO A 282 0.35 7.57 -1.01
N ILE A 283 -0.79 7.93 -1.54
CA ILE A 283 -1.00 8.03 -2.98
C ILE A 283 -0.78 9.48 -3.41
N HIS A 284 0.13 9.68 -4.35
CA HIS A 284 0.37 10.97 -4.96
C HIS A 284 -0.35 11.02 -6.31
N ALA A 285 -1.56 11.55 -6.32
CA ALA A 285 -2.44 11.57 -7.48
C ALA A 285 -2.69 13.03 -7.93
N ASN A 286 -2.21 13.40 -9.11
CA ASN A 286 -2.29 14.77 -9.62
C ASN A 286 -1.71 15.79 -8.62
N ASP A 287 -2.60 16.67 -8.14
CA ASP A 287 -2.28 17.73 -7.20
C ASP A 287 -2.54 17.34 -5.74
N TYR A 288 -2.93 16.07 -5.48
CA TYR A 288 -3.27 15.60 -4.14
C TYR A 288 -2.31 14.55 -3.63
N LEU A 289 -1.94 14.70 -2.36
CA LEU A 289 -1.40 13.62 -1.54
C LEU A 289 -2.55 13.04 -0.70
N ILE A 290 -2.73 11.72 -0.78
CA ILE A 290 -3.82 11.01 -0.10
C ILE A 290 -3.22 10.01 0.87
N GLN A 291 -3.73 9.96 2.09
CA GLN A 291 -3.31 9.00 3.09
C GLN A 291 -4.49 8.57 3.98
N ASN A 292 -4.63 7.27 4.21
CA ASN A 292 -5.57 6.75 5.19
C ASN A 292 -4.94 6.71 6.59
N PHE A 293 -5.79 6.92 7.59
CA PHE A 293 -5.43 6.80 9.00
C PHE A 293 -6.25 5.72 9.66
N TYR A 294 -5.61 5.00 10.57
CA TYR A 294 -6.15 3.82 11.22
C TYR A 294 -6.04 3.92 12.73
N THR A 295 -7.00 3.26 13.42
CA THR A 295 -6.84 2.74 14.75
C THR A 295 -7.19 1.26 14.68
N SER A 296 -6.27 0.36 15.04
CA SER A 296 -6.59 -1.07 15.14
C SER A 296 -7.27 -1.69 13.92
N ARG A 297 -6.72 -1.57 12.74
CA ARG A 297 -7.25 -2.12 11.46
C ARG A 297 -8.50 -1.44 10.90
N GLU A 298 -9.11 -0.52 11.62
CA GLU A 298 -10.21 0.28 11.11
C GLU A 298 -9.73 1.61 10.55
N VAL A 299 -10.19 1.95 9.37
CA VAL A 299 -9.98 3.29 8.81
C VAL A 299 -10.75 4.29 9.66
N LYS A 300 -10.06 5.28 10.19
CA LYS A 300 -10.63 6.34 11.03
C LYS A 300 -10.65 7.70 10.35
N GLY A 301 -10.14 7.78 9.14
CA GLY A 301 -10.21 9.01 8.36
C GLY A 301 -9.38 8.96 7.10
N LEU A 302 -9.71 9.87 6.22
CA LEU A 302 -9.03 10.16 4.97
C LEU A 302 -8.36 11.52 5.07
N PHE A 303 -7.07 11.53 4.81
CA PHE A 303 -6.32 12.77 4.67
C PHE A 303 -6.08 13.09 3.20
N LEU A 304 -6.33 14.34 2.85
CA LEU A 304 -6.04 14.94 1.56
C LEU A 304 -5.20 16.19 1.76
N TYR A 305 -4.16 16.34 0.97
CA TYR A 305 -3.36 17.56 0.91
C TYR A 305 -3.29 18.03 -0.53
N ASP A 306 -3.79 19.24 -0.80
CA ASP A 306 -3.68 19.91 -2.10
C ASP A 306 -2.29 20.53 -2.20
N ILE A 307 -1.47 19.97 -3.07
CA ILE A 307 -0.06 20.35 -3.22
C ILE A 307 0.08 21.75 -3.84
N GLN A 308 -0.88 22.15 -4.66
CA GLN A 308 -0.84 23.45 -5.34
C GLN A 308 -1.29 24.59 -4.43
N LYS A 309 -2.31 24.32 -3.59
CA LYS A 309 -2.86 25.32 -2.67
C LYS A 309 -2.11 25.39 -1.34
N ASP A 310 -1.29 24.37 -1.02
CA ASP A 310 -0.69 24.17 0.31
C ASP A 310 -1.77 24.05 1.42
N GLU A 311 -2.87 23.34 1.11
CA GLU A 311 -4.02 23.18 2.00
C GLU A 311 -4.27 21.71 2.30
N SER A 312 -4.65 21.39 3.54
CA SER A 312 -4.97 20.04 3.96
C SER A 312 -6.41 19.90 4.42
N LEU A 313 -6.94 18.69 4.31
CA LEU A 313 -8.28 18.32 4.78
C LEU A 313 -8.22 16.91 5.39
N PHE A 314 -8.65 16.78 6.63
CA PHE A 314 -8.85 15.49 7.27
C PHE A 314 -10.35 15.21 7.41
N ILE A 315 -10.82 14.15 6.76
CA ILE A 315 -12.22 13.71 6.73
C ILE A 315 -12.34 12.48 7.61
N LYS A 316 -13.15 12.57 8.69
CA LYS A 316 -13.37 11.42 9.58
C LYS A 316 -14.20 10.32 8.95
N GLU A 317 -15.18 10.70 8.14
CA GLU A 317 -16.09 9.77 7.48
C GLU A 317 -16.41 10.25 6.07
N VAL A 318 -16.28 9.34 5.10
CA VAL A 318 -16.72 9.56 3.73
C VAL A 318 -18.06 8.84 3.54
N ILE A 319 -19.11 9.59 3.21
CA ILE A 319 -20.42 9.04 2.94
C ILE A 319 -20.53 8.73 1.45
N ASN A 320 -20.81 7.47 1.13
CA ASN A 320 -21.10 7.11 -0.25
C ASN A 320 -22.54 7.51 -0.61
N ASP A 321 -22.67 8.66 -1.24
CA ASP A 321 -23.91 9.21 -1.77
C ASP A 321 -24.09 8.92 -3.27
N MET A 322 -23.20 8.12 -3.86
CA MET A 322 -23.20 7.84 -5.30
C MET A 322 -23.96 6.56 -5.63
N ASP A 323 -23.77 5.50 -4.89
CA ASP A 323 -24.47 4.23 -5.10
C ASP A 323 -25.12 3.68 -3.82
N ASN A 324 -24.80 4.22 -2.65
CA ASN A 324 -25.34 3.88 -1.32
C ASN A 324 -25.19 2.40 -0.92
N VAL A 325 -24.55 1.58 -1.76
CA VAL A 325 -24.46 0.12 -1.61
C VAL A 325 -23.04 -0.31 -1.29
N ILE A 326 -22.07 0.33 -1.95
CA ILE A 326 -20.67 -0.01 -1.79
C ILE A 326 -20.10 0.81 -0.64
N ARG A 327 -19.65 0.16 0.41
CA ARG A 327 -18.87 0.84 1.44
C ARG A 327 -17.58 1.35 0.80
N PHE A 328 -17.56 2.63 0.45
CA PHE A 328 -16.38 3.26 -0.08
C PHE A 328 -15.31 3.37 1.00
N ASN A 329 -14.22 2.69 0.77
CA ASN A 329 -13.06 2.77 1.63
C ASN A 329 -11.84 3.01 0.76
N PHE A 330 -11.13 4.13 0.96
CA PHE A 330 -9.87 4.39 0.26
C PHE A 330 -8.79 3.34 0.54
N ASP A 331 -8.94 2.50 1.55
CA ASP A 331 -8.08 1.33 1.75
C ASP A 331 -8.30 0.27 0.66
N LEU A 332 -9.50 0.18 0.14
CA LEU A 332 -9.83 -0.68 -1.01
C LEU A 332 -9.32 -0.09 -2.33
N THR A 333 -8.91 1.18 -2.33
CA THR A 333 -8.32 1.86 -3.49
C THR A 333 -6.80 1.73 -3.50
N LYS A 334 -6.31 0.53 -3.27
CA LYS A 334 -4.87 0.24 -3.21
C LYS A 334 -4.15 0.44 -4.54
N PHE A 335 -4.91 0.72 -5.58
CA PHE A 335 -4.39 0.69 -6.95
C PHE A 335 -4.66 2.03 -7.63
N TYR A 336 -3.59 2.74 -7.89
CA TYR A 336 -3.61 3.97 -8.67
C TYR A 336 -2.75 3.80 -9.91
N ASP A 337 -3.36 3.98 -11.07
CA ASP A 337 -2.65 4.04 -12.33
C ASP A 337 -2.23 5.49 -12.61
N VAL A 338 -0.96 5.80 -12.40
CA VAL A 338 -0.41 7.14 -12.61
C VAL A 338 -0.49 7.60 -14.07
N HIS A 339 -0.41 6.68 -15.02
CA HIS A 339 -0.42 7.02 -16.45
C HIS A 339 -1.83 7.41 -16.93
N GLN A 340 -2.86 6.73 -16.41
CA GLN A 340 -4.26 7.01 -16.75
C GLN A 340 -4.92 7.97 -15.75
N ASN A 341 -4.23 8.34 -14.67
CA ASN A 341 -4.80 9.08 -13.54
C ASN A 341 -6.11 8.45 -13.06
N LEU A 342 -6.07 7.15 -12.84
CA LEU A 342 -7.23 6.32 -12.59
C LEU A 342 -7.05 5.53 -11.29
N PHE A 343 -8.00 5.66 -10.39
CA PHE A 343 -8.08 4.80 -9.22
C PHE A 343 -8.87 3.55 -9.55
N VAL A 344 -8.44 2.43 -8.98
CA VAL A 344 -9.14 1.16 -9.05
C VAL A 344 -9.50 0.73 -7.65
N GLY A 345 -10.77 0.82 -7.34
CA GLY A 345 -11.37 0.29 -6.12
C GLY A 345 -11.92 -1.12 -6.36
N LEU A 346 -12.26 -1.78 -5.27
CA LEU A 346 -12.91 -3.08 -5.27
C LEU A 346 -14.23 -2.97 -4.53
N THR A 347 -15.27 -3.58 -5.08
CA THR A 347 -16.45 -3.85 -4.26
C THR A 347 -16.12 -4.96 -3.28
N ASP A 348 -16.53 -4.79 -2.04
CA ASP A 348 -16.31 -5.84 -1.04
C ASP A 348 -17.33 -6.96 -1.23
N VAL A 349 -16.88 -8.05 -1.81
CA VAL A 349 -17.70 -9.27 -2.00
C VAL A 349 -18.13 -9.87 -0.66
N TYR A 350 -17.44 -9.55 0.43
CA TYR A 350 -17.73 -10.08 1.76
C TYR A 350 -18.83 -9.32 2.52
N PHE A 351 -19.27 -8.17 2.03
CA PHE A 351 -20.39 -7.41 2.63
C PHE A 351 -21.77 -7.90 2.14
N LYS A 352 -21.81 -9.02 1.44
CA LYS A 352 -23.05 -9.72 1.11
C LYS A 352 -23.83 -10.07 2.39
N GLY A 353 -25.09 -9.66 2.44
CA GLY A 353 -26.00 -9.94 3.54
C GLY A 353 -26.29 -8.78 4.49
N SER A 354 -25.72 -7.59 4.27
CA SER A 354 -26.07 -6.39 5.03
C SER A 354 -27.19 -5.55 4.38
N HIS A 355 -27.47 -5.77 3.08
CA HIS A 355 -28.48 -5.03 2.32
C HIS A 355 -29.46 -5.98 1.62
N THR A 356 -30.72 -5.62 1.61
CA THR A 356 -31.76 -6.34 0.84
C THR A 356 -31.66 -5.97 -0.64
N GLU A 357 -32.20 -6.85 -1.52
CA GLU A 357 -32.30 -6.55 -2.95
C GLU A 357 -33.04 -5.24 -3.23
N GLU A 358 -34.00 -4.90 -2.37
CA GLU A 358 -34.80 -3.67 -2.46
C GLU A 358 -33.97 -2.43 -2.10
N GLU A 359 -33.16 -2.50 -1.03
CA GLU A 359 -32.19 -1.45 -0.63
C GLU A 359 -31.14 -1.21 -1.72
N ILE A 360 -30.64 -2.27 -2.34
CA ILE A 360 -29.68 -2.15 -3.45
C ILE A 360 -30.33 -1.45 -4.65
N LYS A 361 -31.52 -1.88 -5.06
CA LYS A 361 -32.26 -1.27 -6.17
C LYS A 361 -32.59 0.19 -5.92
N GLU A 362 -32.96 0.54 -4.71
CA GLU A 362 -33.26 1.92 -4.32
C GLU A 362 -31.99 2.78 -4.29
N GLY A 363 -30.93 2.30 -3.62
CA GLY A 363 -29.65 3.01 -3.52
C GLY A 363 -28.94 3.21 -4.86
N THR A 364 -29.12 2.28 -5.80
CA THR A 364 -28.53 2.33 -7.15
C THR A 364 -29.45 2.93 -8.21
N SER A 365 -30.58 3.53 -7.83
CA SER A 365 -31.63 4.02 -8.75
C SER A 365 -31.11 5.00 -9.80
N HIS A 366 -30.03 5.74 -9.52
CA HIS A 366 -29.38 6.71 -10.40
C HIS A 366 -28.33 6.08 -11.34
N LEU A 367 -27.96 4.81 -11.12
CA LEU A 367 -26.99 4.11 -11.97
C LEU A 367 -27.66 3.55 -13.23
N SER A 368 -26.86 3.22 -14.24
CA SER A 368 -27.37 2.53 -15.44
C SER A 368 -27.88 1.13 -15.10
N ASP A 369 -28.84 0.63 -15.88
CA ASP A 369 -29.43 -0.69 -15.63
C ASP A 369 -28.41 -1.83 -15.74
N ASP A 370 -27.37 -1.67 -16.56
CA ASP A 370 -26.27 -2.63 -16.65
C ASP A 370 -25.50 -2.72 -15.33
N VAL A 371 -25.14 -1.57 -14.75
CA VAL A 371 -24.44 -1.52 -13.46
C VAL A 371 -25.30 -2.05 -12.33
N LYS A 372 -26.59 -1.68 -12.29
CA LYS A 372 -27.54 -2.22 -11.31
C LYS A 372 -27.61 -3.75 -11.40
N SER A 373 -27.70 -4.28 -12.63
CA SER A 373 -27.78 -5.72 -12.85
C SER A 373 -26.55 -6.48 -12.36
N VAL A 374 -25.37 -5.85 -12.46
CA VAL A 374 -24.11 -6.40 -11.95
C VAL A 374 -24.09 -6.39 -10.43
N LEU A 375 -24.47 -5.28 -9.80
CA LEU A 375 -24.52 -5.16 -8.34
C LEU A 375 -25.55 -6.12 -7.71
N VAL A 376 -26.73 -6.26 -8.32
CA VAL A 376 -27.80 -7.15 -7.84
C VAL A 376 -27.41 -8.63 -8.01
N ARG A 377 -26.82 -9.04 -9.13
CA ARG A 377 -26.36 -10.44 -9.36
C ARG A 377 -25.31 -10.88 -8.36
N ASN A 378 -24.53 -9.96 -7.83
CA ASN A 378 -23.48 -10.26 -6.88
C ASN A 378 -24.00 -10.55 -5.46
N GLU A 379 -25.31 -10.44 -5.22
CA GLU A 379 -25.90 -10.75 -3.92
C GLU A 379 -26.29 -12.23 -3.84
N GLY A 380 -25.55 -13.00 -3.05
CA GLY A 380 -25.93 -14.37 -2.69
C GLY A 380 -25.38 -15.51 -3.55
N GLU A 381 -24.68 -15.26 -4.63
CA GLU A 381 -24.09 -16.33 -5.44
C GLU A 381 -22.66 -16.67 -4.99
N GLU A 382 -22.40 -17.94 -4.68
CA GLU A 382 -21.03 -18.44 -4.50
C GLU A 382 -20.28 -18.38 -5.86
N GLY A 383 -19.02 -17.93 -5.83
CA GLY A 383 -18.15 -17.99 -6.99
C GLY A 383 -18.22 -16.77 -7.93
N ILE A 384 -18.45 -15.59 -7.40
CA ILE A 384 -18.40 -14.32 -8.14
C ILE A 384 -17.11 -13.59 -7.83
N ASN A 385 -16.50 -13.00 -8.86
CA ASN A 385 -15.35 -12.12 -8.69
C ASN A 385 -15.78 -10.73 -8.16
N PRO A 386 -14.88 -10.00 -7.45
CA PRO A 386 -15.15 -8.63 -7.07
C PRO A 386 -15.33 -7.75 -8.31
N ILE A 387 -16.22 -6.77 -8.20
CA ILE A 387 -16.39 -5.75 -9.22
C ILE A 387 -15.30 -4.71 -9.05
N LEU A 388 -14.65 -4.34 -10.14
CA LEU A 388 -13.72 -3.23 -10.14
C LEU A 388 -14.49 -1.91 -10.27
N MET A 389 -14.17 -0.95 -9.42
CA MET A 389 -14.68 0.41 -9.50
C MET A 389 -13.54 1.32 -10.00
N PHE A 390 -13.73 1.94 -11.14
CA PHE A 390 -12.80 2.92 -11.69
C PHE A 390 -13.30 4.33 -11.43
N TYR A 391 -12.44 5.23 -10.98
CA TYR A 391 -12.81 6.62 -10.69
C TYR A 391 -11.62 7.56 -10.72
N ARG A 392 -11.90 8.86 -10.79
CA ARG A 392 -10.93 9.94 -10.68
C ARG A 392 -11.23 10.84 -9.50
N LEU A 393 -10.23 11.52 -9.00
CA LEU A 393 -10.41 12.59 -8.04
C LEU A 393 -10.93 13.85 -8.73
N ARG A 394 -11.80 14.59 -8.05
CA ARG A 394 -12.12 15.96 -8.43
C ARG A 394 -10.91 16.87 -8.24
N LYS A 395 -10.87 17.96 -9.00
CA LYS A 395 -9.82 18.97 -8.90
C LYS A 395 -10.02 19.97 -7.77
N ASP A 396 -11.23 20.08 -7.23
CA ASP A 396 -11.67 21.11 -6.29
C ASP A 396 -12.24 20.49 -4.99
N ILE A 397 -11.57 19.47 -4.46
CA ILE A 397 -12.00 18.77 -3.23
C ILE A 397 -11.87 19.70 -2.02
N ILE A 398 -10.78 20.44 -1.95
CA ILE A 398 -10.50 21.45 -0.93
C ILE A 398 -10.85 22.81 -1.54
N LYS A 399 -11.83 23.49 -0.94
CA LYS A 399 -12.38 24.79 -1.41
C LYS A 399 -11.83 25.93 -0.60
#